data_36fefeaf1cc245617127f163250a6015
#
_entry.id   36fefeaf1cc245617127f163250a6015
#
_cell.length_a   1.000
_cell.length_b   1.000
_cell.length_c   1.000
_cell.angle_alpha   90.00
_cell.angle_beta   90.00
_cell.angle_gamma   90.00
#
_symmetry.space_group_name_H-M   'P 1'
#
loop_
_entity.id
_entity.type
_entity.pdbx_description
1 polymer ?
#
loop_
_entity_poly.entity_id
_entity_poly.type
_entity_poly.pdbx_seq_one_letter_code
_entity_poly.pdbx_strand_id
1 'polypeptide(L)'
;MFVPATEVNVSNTSNPRHANGNLRRKHRARLKAMAGPCGICHGRLGPIHYDEPSDAAHPLSFVIDEIKPISKYKLFGYSSPEEAAQDWNNLQPAHYCCNAAKRDKIIVNSDRRPLVLVNHSDGDW
;
A
#
# COMPACT_ATOMS: atom_id res chain seq x y z
N MET A 1 -29.21 -12.07 -15.94
CA MET A 1 -28.76 -11.91 -15.76
C MET A 1 -28.37 -11.84 -15.36
N PHE A 2 -28.15 -11.77 -15.61
CA PHE A 2 -27.48 -11.60 -15.32
C PHE A 2 -26.91 -11.33 -15.16
N VAL A 3 -26.87 -11.29 -15.49
CA VAL A 3 -26.07 -10.91 -15.39
C VAL A 3 -25.64 -10.64 -15.22
N PRO A 4 -25.72 -10.63 -15.47
CA PRO A 4 -24.88 -10.25 -15.40
C PRO A 4 -24.44 -9.77 -15.10
N ALA A 5 -24.57 -9.76 -15.33
CA ALA A 5 -23.86 -9.23 -14.99
C ALA A 5 -23.36 -8.88 -14.69
N THR A 6 -23.47 -8.98 -14.98
CA THR A 6 -22.78 -8.69 -14.72
C THR A 6 -22.24 -8.23 -14.55
N GLU A 7 -22.18 -8.08 -14.90
CA GLU A 7 -21.43 -7.73 -14.81
C GLU A 7 -20.86 -7.14 -14.33
N VAL A 8 -21.11 -6.84 -14.54
CA VAL A 8 -20.37 -6.42 -14.17
C VAL A 8 -19.81 -6.18 -13.50
N ASN A 9 -19.86 -6.15 -13.61
CA ASN A 9 -19.08 -6.11 -13.01
C ASN A 9 -18.23 -6.06 -12.84
N VAL A 10 -18.33 -6.00 -13.06
CA VAL A 10 -17.17 -6.21 -13.26
C VAL A 10 -16.02 -5.34 -12.97
N SER A 11 -15.69 -4.52 -13.35
CA SER A 11 -14.65 -3.59 -13.19
C SER A 11 -14.28 -3.32 -11.77
N ASN A 12 -15.25 -3.15 -11.00
CA ASN A 12 -15.01 -2.91 -9.61
C ASN A 12 -14.34 -4.07 -8.97
N THR A 13 -14.49 -5.19 -9.56
CA THR A 13 -13.81 -6.36 -9.07
C THR A 13 -12.35 -6.36 -9.41
N SER A 14 -11.90 -5.37 -10.14
CA SER A 14 -10.53 -5.34 -10.57
C SER A 14 -9.55 -4.90 -9.49
N ASN A 15 -10.03 -4.31 -8.38
CA ASN A 15 -9.12 -3.87 -7.33
C ASN A 15 -8.93 -4.96 -6.28
N PRO A 16 -7.75 -5.63 -6.27
CA PRO A 16 -7.52 -6.72 -5.33
C PRO A 16 -7.62 -6.31 -3.86
N ARG A 17 -7.37 -5.05 -3.55
CA ARG A 17 -7.43 -4.56 -2.18
C ARG A 17 -8.85 -4.58 -1.63
N HIS A 18 -9.84 -4.57 -2.49
CA HIS A 18 -11.24 -4.55 -2.08
C HIS A 18 -11.88 -5.93 -2.08
N ALA A 19 -11.11 -6.98 -2.39
CA ALA A 19 -11.65 -8.34 -2.47
C ALA A 19 -12.20 -8.80 -1.12
N ASN A 20 -11.63 -8.33 -0.02
CA ASN A 20 -12.12 -8.61 1.32
C ASN A 20 -12.09 -7.34 2.15
N GLY A 21 -13.13 -6.54 2.03
CA GLY A 21 -13.22 -5.25 2.69
C GLY A 21 -13.18 -5.34 4.20
N ASN A 22 -13.79 -6.38 4.78
CA ASN A 22 -13.76 -6.59 6.22
C ASN A 22 -12.34 -6.82 6.71
N LEU A 23 -11.60 -7.69 6.05
CA LEU A 23 -10.23 -7.98 6.43
C LEU A 23 -9.37 -6.74 6.27
N ARG A 24 -9.57 -5.99 5.19
CA ARG A 24 -8.83 -4.76 4.96
C ARG A 24 -9.05 -3.76 6.07
N ARG A 25 -10.30 -3.60 6.51
CA ARG A 25 -10.61 -2.70 7.63
C ARG A 25 -9.97 -3.17 8.93
N LYS A 26 -9.93 -4.48 9.17
CA LYS A 26 -9.27 -5.01 10.36
C LYS A 26 -7.77 -4.76 10.32
N HIS A 27 -7.15 -4.97 9.17
CA HIS A 27 -5.72 -4.68 9.01
C HIS A 27 -5.43 -3.21 9.24
N ARG A 28 -6.28 -2.34 8.68
CA ARG A 28 -6.11 -0.91 8.85
C ARG A 28 -6.22 -0.51 10.31
N ALA A 29 -7.22 -1.01 11.00
CA ALA A 29 -7.41 -0.72 12.42
C ALA A 29 -6.24 -1.21 13.25
N ARG A 30 -5.72 -2.38 12.92
CA ARG A 30 -4.58 -2.95 13.64
C ARG A 30 -3.32 -2.12 13.44
N LEU A 31 -3.05 -1.69 12.22
CA LEU A 31 -1.89 -0.83 11.95
C LEU A 31 -2.03 0.51 12.65
N LYS A 32 -3.24 1.08 12.66
CA LYS A 32 -3.49 2.34 13.35
C LYS A 32 -3.26 2.19 14.84
N ALA A 33 -3.74 1.11 15.43
CA ALA A 33 -3.57 0.86 16.87
C ALA A 33 -2.10 0.72 17.24
N MET A 34 -1.29 0.16 16.35
CA MET A 34 0.14 0.05 16.57
C MET A 34 0.86 1.38 16.47
N ALA A 35 0.29 2.31 15.74
CA ALA A 35 0.80 3.69 15.60
C ALA A 35 2.28 3.76 15.25
N GLY A 36 2.73 2.86 14.38
CA GLY A 36 4.13 2.81 14.01
C GLY A 36 4.53 3.89 13.02
N PRO A 37 5.83 4.00 12.76
CA PRO A 37 6.34 4.97 11.78
C PRO A 37 6.09 4.50 10.36
N CYS A 38 6.25 5.42 9.40
CA CYS A 38 6.14 5.09 7.99
C CYS A 38 7.17 4.03 7.63
N GLY A 39 6.72 2.94 7.03
CA GLY A 39 7.60 1.85 6.63
C GLY A 39 8.43 2.16 5.40
N ILE A 40 8.15 3.26 4.73
CA ILE A 40 8.88 3.66 3.53
C ILE A 40 9.99 4.66 3.87
N CYS A 41 9.67 5.76 4.55
CA CYS A 41 10.67 6.76 4.89
C CYS A 41 11.28 6.57 6.27
N HIS A 42 10.76 5.60 7.03
CA HIS A 42 11.28 5.24 8.35
C HIS A 42 11.32 6.44 9.32
N GLY A 43 10.28 7.26 9.26
CA GLY A 43 10.17 8.41 10.14
C GLY A 43 10.86 9.67 9.66
N ARG A 44 11.46 9.64 8.48
CA ARG A 44 12.19 10.79 7.96
C ARG A 44 11.30 12.03 7.83
N LEU A 45 10.05 11.85 7.40
CA LEU A 45 9.10 12.95 7.26
C LEU A 45 8.31 13.21 8.54
N GLY A 46 8.67 12.55 9.63
CA GLY A 46 7.96 12.67 10.88
C GLY A 46 6.93 11.56 11.06
N PRO A 47 6.12 11.64 12.11
CA PRO A 47 5.13 10.60 12.37
C PRO A 47 4.01 10.60 11.34
N ILE A 48 3.35 9.45 11.20
CA ILE A 48 2.17 9.35 10.36
C ILE A 48 1.01 10.03 11.07
N HIS A 49 0.22 10.80 10.35
CA HIS A 49 -0.96 11.47 10.88
C HIS A 49 -2.16 10.52 10.75
N TYR A 50 -2.34 9.67 11.76
CA TYR A 50 -3.35 8.62 11.70
C TYR A 50 -4.78 9.13 11.77
N ASP A 51 -4.97 10.37 12.21
CA ASP A 51 -6.30 10.93 12.38
C ASP A 51 -6.75 11.80 11.22
N GLU A 52 -5.93 11.95 10.21
CA GLU A 52 -6.28 12.72 9.03
C GLU A 52 -6.87 11.84 7.94
N PRO A 53 -7.72 12.41 7.08
CA PRO A 53 -8.19 11.65 5.92
C PRO A 53 -7.04 11.19 5.04
N SER A 54 -7.13 9.98 4.52
CA SER A 54 -6.08 9.38 3.70
C SER A 54 -6.24 9.85 2.26
N ASP A 55 -5.77 11.04 1.95
CA ASP A 55 -5.89 11.60 0.62
C ASP A 55 -4.75 12.56 0.33
N ALA A 56 -4.71 13.06 -0.91
CA ALA A 56 -3.62 13.90 -1.38
C ALA A 56 -3.53 15.25 -0.67
N ALA A 57 -4.64 15.71 -0.10
CA ALA A 57 -4.64 16.96 0.66
C ALA A 57 -3.94 16.82 2.00
N HIS A 58 -3.69 15.57 2.42
CA HIS A 58 -3.04 15.27 3.69
C HIS A 58 -1.86 14.34 3.42
N PRO A 59 -0.73 14.90 2.96
CA PRO A 59 0.38 14.07 2.48
C PRO A 59 1.01 13.17 3.54
N LEU A 60 0.89 13.52 4.83
CA LEU A 60 1.43 12.70 5.89
C LEU A 60 0.39 11.77 6.51
N SER A 61 -0.78 11.67 5.89
CA SER A 61 -1.86 10.80 6.38
C SER A 61 -1.51 9.33 6.21
N PHE A 62 -2.25 8.50 6.94
CA PHE A 62 -2.01 7.07 6.98
C PHE A 62 -2.63 6.36 5.77
N VAL A 63 -1.83 5.52 5.14
CA VAL A 63 -2.31 4.55 4.16
C VAL A 63 -1.64 3.20 4.46
N ILE A 64 -2.26 2.13 3.98
CA ILE A 64 -1.65 0.81 4.03
C ILE A 64 -0.80 0.63 2.77
N ASP A 65 0.46 0.26 2.97
CA ASP A 65 1.37 -0.04 1.87
C ASP A 65 1.61 -1.55 1.81
N GLU A 66 1.60 -2.11 0.62
CA GLU A 66 2.03 -3.48 0.39
C GLU A 66 3.53 -3.46 0.15
N ILE A 67 4.27 -4.10 1.06
CA ILE A 67 5.74 -4.14 0.98
C ILE A 67 6.17 -4.74 -0.35
N LYS A 68 5.55 -5.86 -0.71
CA LYS A 68 5.72 -6.50 -2.00
C LYS A 68 4.54 -6.08 -2.87
N PRO A 69 4.79 -5.27 -3.90
CA PRO A 69 3.69 -4.71 -4.68
C PRO A 69 2.77 -5.78 -5.24
N ILE A 70 1.47 -5.56 -5.14
CA ILE A 70 0.50 -6.56 -5.60
C ILE A 70 0.57 -6.79 -7.10
N SER A 71 1.03 -5.80 -7.86
CA SER A 71 1.22 -5.97 -9.30
C SER A 71 2.34 -6.96 -9.63
N LYS A 72 3.19 -7.25 -8.66
CA LYS A 72 4.32 -8.16 -8.81
C LYS A 72 4.14 -9.45 -8.01
N TYR A 73 2.89 -9.81 -7.76
CA TYR A 73 2.58 -10.92 -6.86
C TYR A 73 3.24 -12.23 -7.27
N LYS A 74 3.35 -12.49 -8.57
CA LYS A 74 3.98 -13.72 -9.05
C LYS A 74 5.44 -13.79 -8.68
N LEU A 75 6.11 -12.65 -8.70
CA LEU A 75 7.53 -12.58 -8.39
C LEU A 75 7.81 -13.02 -6.96
N PHE A 76 6.86 -12.82 -6.07
CA PHE A 76 7.03 -13.12 -4.65
C PHE A 76 6.31 -14.40 -4.22
N GLY A 77 5.83 -15.18 -5.18
CA GLY A 77 5.24 -16.48 -4.87
C GLY A 77 3.79 -16.48 -4.47
N TYR A 78 3.11 -15.36 -4.55
CA TYR A 78 1.67 -15.33 -4.29
C TYR A 78 0.92 -15.91 -5.48
N SER A 79 -0.20 -16.56 -5.21
CA SER A 79 -1.01 -17.16 -6.26
C SER A 79 -1.93 -16.14 -6.92
N SER A 80 -2.18 -15.01 -6.27
CA SER A 80 -3.05 -13.97 -6.83
C SER A 80 -2.70 -12.63 -6.21
N PRO A 81 -3.07 -11.52 -6.88
CA PRO A 81 -2.87 -10.21 -6.28
C PRO A 81 -3.72 -10.02 -5.02
N GLU A 82 -4.87 -10.67 -4.95
CA GLU A 82 -5.70 -10.62 -3.75
C GLU A 82 -4.98 -11.22 -2.55
N GLU A 83 -4.27 -12.31 -2.75
CA GLU A 83 -3.50 -12.93 -1.69
C GLU A 83 -2.43 -11.98 -1.17
N ALA A 84 -1.72 -11.32 -2.08
CA ALA A 84 -0.69 -10.35 -1.69
C ALA A 84 -1.27 -9.18 -0.91
N ALA A 85 -2.46 -8.72 -1.30
CA ALA A 85 -3.13 -7.61 -0.64
C ALA A 85 -3.66 -7.96 0.74
N GLN A 86 -3.92 -9.24 0.99
CA GLN A 86 -4.52 -9.69 2.24
C GLN A 86 -3.53 -10.26 3.23
N ASP A 87 -2.29 -10.47 2.82
CA ASP A 87 -1.26 -11.04 3.69
C ASP A 87 -0.79 -10.00 4.69
N TRP A 88 -1.15 -10.18 5.97
CA TRP A 88 -0.75 -9.26 7.03
C TRP A 88 0.76 -8.98 7.00
N ASN A 89 1.55 -10.01 6.74
CA ASN A 89 3.01 -9.85 6.74
C ASN A 89 3.54 -9.04 5.57
N ASN A 90 2.66 -8.72 4.62
CA ASN A 90 3.01 -7.89 3.47
C ASN A 90 2.52 -6.45 3.62
N LEU A 91 1.97 -6.10 4.79
CA LEU A 91 1.36 -4.79 5.00
C LEU A 91 2.17 -3.99 6.00
N GLN A 92 2.24 -2.69 5.76
CA GLN A 92 2.89 -1.76 6.69
C GLN A 92 2.20 -0.40 6.59
N PRO A 93 2.30 0.43 7.64
CA PRO A 93 1.76 1.78 7.54
C PRO A 93 2.72 2.67 6.75
N ALA A 94 2.17 3.67 6.08
CA ALA A 94 3.00 4.60 5.33
C ALA A 94 2.31 5.96 5.26
N HIS A 95 3.11 7.00 5.00
CA HIS A 95 2.57 8.29 4.63
C HIS A 95 1.94 8.20 3.24
N TYR A 96 0.86 8.92 3.04
CA TYR A 96 0.21 8.98 1.73
C TYR A 96 1.21 9.35 0.63
N CYS A 97 2.01 10.40 0.87
CA CYS A 97 2.96 10.86 -0.14
C CYS A 97 4.07 9.86 -0.41
N CYS A 98 4.52 9.14 0.61
CA CYS A 98 5.54 8.12 0.43
C CYS A 98 5.01 6.95 -0.41
N ASN A 99 3.78 6.54 -0.12
CA ASN A 99 3.17 5.45 -0.86
C ASN A 99 2.92 5.85 -2.32
N ALA A 100 2.47 7.08 -2.54
CA ALA A 100 2.25 7.58 -3.90
C ALA A 100 3.55 7.62 -4.69
N ALA A 101 4.65 8.02 -4.05
CA ALA A 101 5.95 8.07 -4.71
C ALA A 101 6.50 6.69 -4.99
N LYS A 102 6.24 5.73 -4.09
CA LYS A 102 6.71 4.37 -4.25
C LYS A 102 6.03 3.67 -5.42
N ARG A 103 4.71 3.83 -5.51
CA ARG A 103 3.90 3.14 -6.51
C ARG A 103 4.10 1.63 -6.38
N ASP A 104 4.54 0.95 -7.44
CA ASP A 104 4.76 -0.49 -7.43
C ASP A 104 6.24 -0.86 -7.35
N LYS A 105 7.07 0.07 -6.89
CA LYS A 105 8.50 -0.19 -6.74
C LYS A 105 8.76 -1.00 -5.49
N ILE A 106 9.83 -1.79 -5.55
CA ILE A 106 10.28 -2.54 -4.39
C ILE A 106 11.31 -1.69 -3.65
N ILE A 107 11.03 -1.41 -2.38
CA ILE A 107 11.96 -0.63 -1.54
C ILE A 107 12.75 -1.59 -0.69
N VAL A 108 14.06 -1.52 -0.77
CA VAL A 108 14.96 -2.38 -0.01
C VAL A 108 15.24 -1.72 1.33
N ASN A 109 14.68 -2.31 2.38
CA ASN A 109 14.77 -1.70 3.71
C ASN A 109 16.17 -1.65 4.28
N SER A 110 17.03 -2.56 3.87
CA SER A 110 18.40 -2.56 4.34
C SER A 110 19.22 -1.42 3.76
N ASP A 111 18.71 -0.77 2.73
CA ASP A 111 19.39 0.33 2.10
C ASP A 111 19.24 1.57 2.96
N ARG A 112 20.35 2.16 3.38
CA ARG A 112 20.35 3.32 4.24
C ARG A 112 20.19 4.63 3.51
N ARG A 113 20.20 4.60 2.20
CA ARG A 113 20.13 5.82 1.43
C ARG A 113 18.74 6.42 1.50
N PRO A 114 18.65 7.74 1.39
CA PRO A 114 17.36 8.39 1.34
C PRO A 114 16.57 7.91 0.13
N LEU A 115 15.32 8.03 0.24
CA LEU A 115 14.45 7.61 -0.83
C LEU A 115 14.65 8.40 -2.08
N VAL A 116 15.02 9.11 -2.26
CA VAL A 116 15.30 9.82 -3.41
C VAL A 116 14.67 9.70 -4.58
N LEU A 117 14.85 9.34 -3.93
CA LEU A 117 14.63 9.33 -4.44
C LEU A 117 14.41 9.16 -5.18
N VAL A 118 14.13 9.16 -5.30
CA VAL A 118 13.95 8.69 -5.74
C VAL A 118 13.82 8.85 -6.50
N ASN A 119 14.02 9.14 -7.01
CA ASN A 119 14.05 9.17 -7.69
C ASN A 119 14.24 9.20 -8.30
N HIS A 120 14.36 9.38 -8.82
CA HIS A 120 14.55 9.20 -9.37
C HIS A 120 14.79 9.27 -10.05
N SER A 121 14.91 9.86 -10.39
CA SER A 121 15.21 9.72 -10.97
C SER A 121 15.42 9.43 -11.44
N ASP A 122 15.59 9.40 -11.86
CA ASP A 122 15.73 8.80 -12.20
C ASP A 122 15.36 8.32 -12.37
N GLY A 123 14.96 8.50 -12.69
CA GLY A 123 14.45 7.97 -12.92
C GLY A 123 14.26 7.34 -12.78
N ASP A 124 14.51 6.84 -12.94
CA ASP A 124 14.30 6.01 -12.72
C ASP A 124 13.87 5.71 -12.04
N TRP A 125 13.83 6.07 -11.85
CA TRP A 125 13.42 5.57 -10.98
C TRP A 125 12.69 5.07 -11.11
#